data_8505210bfcc3ee1e2389bb5f49b4d4c1
#
_entry.id   8505210bfcc3ee1e2389bb5f49b4d4c1
#
_cell.length_a   1.000
_cell.length_b   1.000
_cell.length_c   1.000
_cell.angle_alpha   90.00
_cell.angle_beta   90.00
_cell.angle_gamma   90.00
#
_symmetry.space_group_name_H-M   'P 1'
#
loop_
_entity.id
_entity.type
_entity.pdbx_description
1 polymer ?
#
loop_
_entity_poly.entity_id
_entity_poly.type
_entity_poly.pdbx_seq_one_letter_code
_entity_poly.pdbx_strand_id
1 'polypeptide(L)'
;MKKILLAGVAGLALFAGAPAMADPNGAYVAGDIGYSWPEADGEYWLLGGPIANIDNDDVGGGLALFGRAGYRFNQAMRLELEVGRRWDNADDSPLNAGSGVDVDVTSAMANLLFDIGSGRVRPFLGAGLGWGRVEIDDSAGFSEDDSGLAWQLLAGASFGVGTHGNVDLTYRYFNIDDLEIGDPLAFAVVGDYQDHSLTIGYRHSFGVVAAPPPPPPPPPPPPPPPPPPPPPPPPAWNAREFTVLFDWDRYDLTPQAAEIVRQAAAHARAGGATRVHVVGFTDTSGSAAYNVRLSQRRAATVRDALIAQGVGGGAITPEGRGETDLARPTADGVREPLNRRATININR
;
A
#
# COMPACT_ATOMS: atom_id res chain seq x y z
N MET A 1 27.86 15.19 38.63
CA MET A 1 27.00 14.56 37.62
C MET A 1 25.46 14.66 37.79
N LYS A 2 24.85 15.47 38.65
CA LYS A 2 23.38 15.45 38.84
C LYS A 2 22.59 16.74 38.51
N LYS A 3 23.21 17.79 38.00
CA LYS A 3 22.55 19.10 37.83
C LYS A 3 22.44 19.65 36.39
N ILE A 4 23.03 19.03 35.38
CA ILE A 4 23.06 19.56 34.01
C ILE A 4 22.00 18.93 33.08
N LEU A 5 21.36 17.83 33.45
CA LEU A 5 20.43 17.09 32.60
C LEU A 5 19.01 17.73 32.40
N LEU A 6 18.68 18.83 33.05
CA LEU A 6 17.31 19.38 33.06
C LEU A 6 17.08 20.58 32.16
N ALA A 7 18.09 21.20 31.57
CA ALA A 7 17.92 22.41 30.75
C ALA A 7 17.67 22.14 29.26
N GLY A 8 17.92 20.92 28.78
CA GLY A 8 17.84 20.59 27.34
C GLY A 8 16.44 20.19 26.81
N VAL A 9 15.47 19.91 27.68
CA VAL A 9 14.18 19.31 27.27
C VAL A 9 13.09 20.34 26.95
N ALA A 10 13.24 21.58 27.38
CA ALA A 10 12.19 22.60 27.22
C ALA A 10 12.07 23.22 25.80
N GLY A 11 13.05 23.04 24.92
CA GLY A 11 13.05 23.62 23.56
C GLY A 11 12.30 22.82 22.47
N LEU A 12 11.95 21.58 22.75
CA LEU A 12 11.44 20.63 21.73
C LEU A 12 9.95 20.75 21.39
N ALA A 13 9.18 21.54 22.15
CA ALA A 13 7.71 21.59 22.01
C ALA A 13 7.18 22.56 20.95
N LEU A 14 8.01 23.41 20.33
CA LEU A 14 7.54 24.51 19.46
C LEU A 14 7.42 24.19 17.96
N PHE A 15 7.72 22.96 17.53
CA PHE A 15 7.78 22.63 16.07
C PHE A 15 6.69 21.67 15.58
N ALA A 16 5.57 21.57 16.25
CA ALA A 16 4.56 20.52 15.98
C ALA A 16 3.61 20.77 14.80
N GLY A 17 3.86 21.70 13.87
CA GLY A 17 2.80 22.12 12.93
C GLY A 17 3.15 22.24 11.43
N ALA A 18 4.38 22.02 10.95
CA ALA A 18 4.70 22.16 9.54
C ALA A 18 4.89 20.80 8.85
N PRO A 19 4.53 20.65 7.53
CA PRO A 19 4.75 19.42 6.80
C PRO A 19 6.22 19.04 6.79
N ALA A 20 6.51 17.74 6.79
CA ALA A 20 7.86 17.22 6.61
C ALA A 20 8.36 17.65 5.22
N MET A 21 9.36 18.50 5.17
CA MET A 21 10.00 18.88 3.91
C MET A 21 11.26 18.04 3.74
N ALA A 22 11.45 17.51 2.53
CA ALA A 22 12.65 16.77 2.19
C ALA A 22 13.83 17.75 2.22
N ASP A 23 14.88 17.38 2.96
CA ASP A 23 16.14 18.11 2.98
C ASP A 23 16.79 18.00 1.58
N PRO A 24 17.13 19.12 0.92
CA PRO A 24 17.67 19.05 -0.43
C PRO A 24 19.02 18.31 -0.46
N ASN A 25 19.21 17.48 -1.48
CA ASN A 25 20.53 16.95 -1.78
C ASN A 25 21.44 18.06 -2.31
N GLY A 26 22.74 17.96 -2.05
CA GLY A 26 23.68 18.95 -2.51
C GLY A 26 24.59 19.50 -1.41
N ALA A 27 25.28 20.61 -1.72
CA ALA A 27 26.18 21.27 -0.80
C ALA A 27 25.41 21.95 0.36
N TYR A 28 26.04 22.03 1.51
CA TYR A 28 25.53 22.75 2.67
C TYR A 28 26.67 23.30 3.53
N VAL A 29 26.33 24.26 4.39
CA VAL A 29 27.18 24.77 5.45
C VAL A 29 26.45 24.73 6.76
N ALA A 30 27.16 24.58 7.87
CA ALA A 30 26.62 24.57 9.20
C ALA A 30 27.55 25.19 10.22
N GLY A 31 26.98 25.69 11.31
CA GLY A 31 27.70 26.14 12.48
C GLY A 31 27.02 25.61 13.73
N ASP A 32 27.83 25.14 14.68
CA ASP A 32 27.35 24.58 15.95
C ASP A 32 28.02 25.28 17.13
N ILE A 33 27.27 25.38 18.21
CA ILE A 33 27.74 25.86 19.51
C ILE A 33 27.26 24.90 20.59
N GLY A 34 28.08 24.66 21.57
CA GLY A 34 27.73 23.80 22.68
C GLY A 34 28.77 23.76 23.77
N TYR A 35 28.73 22.70 24.50
CA TYR A 35 29.58 22.47 25.68
C TYR A 35 30.39 21.20 25.46
N SER A 36 31.70 21.26 25.76
CA SER A 36 32.60 20.12 25.84
C SER A 36 32.93 19.77 27.27
N TRP A 37 33.18 18.51 27.50
CA TRP A 37 33.71 17.98 28.77
C TRP A 37 34.76 16.94 28.40
N PRO A 38 36.03 17.37 28.47
CA PRO A 38 37.16 16.49 28.19
C PRO A 38 37.36 15.45 29.27
N GLU A 39 37.95 14.34 28.86
CA GLU A 39 38.51 13.32 29.74
C GLU A 39 39.95 13.10 29.30
N ALA A 40 40.89 13.16 30.22
CA ALA A 40 42.31 12.94 29.94
C ALA A 40 42.73 11.59 30.54
N ASP A 41 43.36 10.77 29.70
CA ASP A 41 43.97 9.50 30.14
C ASP A 41 45.47 9.55 29.85
N GLY A 42 46.27 9.71 30.88
CA GLY A 42 47.69 9.89 30.68
C GLY A 42 48.48 9.98 31.96
N GLU A 43 49.73 10.39 31.80
CA GLU A 43 50.68 10.47 32.91
C GLU A 43 51.46 11.80 32.85
N TYR A 44 51.73 12.38 34.06
CA TYR A 44 52.67 13.45 34.21
C TYR A 44 54.09 12.86 34.31
N TRP A 45 54.99 13.36 33.46
CA TRP A 45 56.37 12.89 33.37
C TRP A 45 57.33 13.97 33.84
N LEU A 46 58.35 13.56 34.61
CA LEU A 46 59.45 14.40 35.05
C LEU A 46 60.76 13.62 34.98
N LEU A 47 61.80 14.23 34.46
CA LEU A 47 63.16 13.66 34.34
C LEU A 47 63.18 12.28 33.63
N GLY A 48 62.28 12.10 32.62
CA GLY A 48 62.23 10.87 31.81
C GLY A 48 61.48 9.71 32.43
N GLY A 49 60.62 9.94 33.42
CA GLY A 49 59.75 8.91 33.99
C GLY A 49 58.44 9.44 34.52
N PRO A 50 57.40 8.59 34.57
CA PRO A 50 56.10 8.97 35.09
C PRO A 50 56.12 9.27 36.57
N ILE A 51 55.45 10.33 37.01
CA ILE A 51 55.39 10.77 38.42
C ILE A 51 53.96 10.72 39.00
N ALA A 52 52.94 10.87 38.19
CA ALA A 52 51.55 10.81 38.60
C ALA A 52 50.68 10.48 37.38
N ASN A 53 49.50 9.89 37.62
CA ASN A 53 48.45 9.75 36.59
C ASN A 53 47.64 11.02 36.55
N ILE A 54 47.13 11.34 35.36
CA ILE A 54 46.13 12.39 35.18
C ILE A 54 44.79 11.82 35.67
N ASP A 55 44.07 12.56 36.54
CA ASP A 55 42.74 12.16 37.00
C ASP A 55 41.69 12.93 36.20
N ASN A 56 40.58 12.27 35.78
CA ASN A 56 39.50 12.84 35.01
C ASN A 56 38.83 14.07 35.65
N ASP A 57 39.01 14.26 36.94
CA ASP A 57 38.51 15.44 37.66
C ASP A 57 39.43 16.68 37.50
N ASP A 58 40.58 16.54 36.84
CA ASP A 58 41.58 17.60 36.69
C ASP A 58 41.29 18.56 35.51
N VAL A 59 40.41 18.16 34.59
CA VAL A 59 40.04 18.97 33.38
C VAL A 59 38.57 19.32 33.43
N GLY A 60 38.26 20.59 33.53
CA GLY A 60 36.91 21.10 33.47
C GLY A 60 36.44 21.28 32.00
N GLY A 61 35.15 21.22 31.79
CA GLY A 61 34.60 21.44 30.45
C GLY A 61 34.35 22.90 30.11
N GLY A 62 34.17 23.20 28.84
CA GLY A 62 34.03 24.55 28.37
C GLY A 62 33.16 24.73 27.10
N LEU A 63 33.37 25.87 26.44
CA LEU A 63 32.64 26.20 25.21
C LEU A 63 33.24 25.43 24.02
N ALA A 64 32.36 24.91 23.17
CA ALA A 64 32.75 24.29 21.90
C ALA A 64 32.03 24.95 20.72
N LEU A 65 32.80 25.28 19.67
CA LEU A 65 32.31 25.82 18.41
C LEU A 65 32.82 24.99 17.24
N PHE A 66 31.92 24.72 16.27
CA PHE A 66 32.25 23.99 15.06
C PHE A 66 31.67 24.68 13.82
N GLY A 67 32.49 24.75 12.77
CA GLY A 67 32.08 25.14 11.43
C GLY A 67 32.15 23.92 10.53
N ARG A 68 31.06 23.65 9.78
CA ARG A 68 30.99 22.49 8.90
C ARG A 68 30.60 22.89 7.48
N ALA A 69 31.22 22.24 6.50
CA ALA A 69 30.82 22.31 5.08
C ALA A 69 30.73 20.90 4.55
N GLY A 70 29.66 20.58 3.85
CA GLY A 70 29.44 19.21 3.44
C GLY A 70 28.62 19.06 2.17
N TYR A 71 28.44 17.81 1.77
CA TYR A 71 27.64 17.43 0.62
C TYR A 71 26.74 16.24 0.97
N ARG A 72 25.44 16.40 0.73
CA ARG A 72 24.44 15.33 0.86
C ARG A 72 24.29 14.64 -0.48
N PHE A 73 24.68 13.38 -0.57
CA PHE A 73 24.58 12.58 -1.78
C PHE A 73 23.16 12.07 -2.02
N ASN A 74 22.51 11.67 -0.95
CA ASN A 74 21.13 11.14 -0.95
C ASN A 74 20.49 11.37 0.42
N GLN A 75 19.28 10.84 0.63
CA GLN A 75 18.55 11.01 1.89
C GLN A 75 19.22 10.35 3.11
N ALA A 76 20.17 9.45 2.88
CA ALA A 76 20.79 8.66 3.95
C ALA A 76 22.29 9.01 4.18
N MET A 77 22.97 9.66 3.26
CA MET A 77 24.44 9.79 3.35
C MET A 77 24.94 11.22 3.12
N ARG A 78 25.80 11.68 4.02
CA ARG A 78 26.48 13.00 3.95
C ARG A 78 27.97 12.84 4.20
N LEU A 79 28.77 13.64 3.52
CA LEU A 79 30.19 13.85 3.79
C LEU A 79 30.36 15.28 4.26
N GLU A 80 31.10 15.49 5.34
CA GLU A 80 31.36 16.80 5.95
C GLU A 80 32.86 17.00 6.15
N LEU A 81 33.31 18.22 5.93
CA LEU A 81 34.54 18.75 6.50
C LEU A 81 34.14 19.63 7.69
N GLU A 82 34.80 19.44 8.78
CA GLU A 82 34.54 20.15 10.03
C GLU A 82 35.82 20.76 10.57
N VAL A 83 35.75 22.01 11.03
CA VAL A 83 36.76 22.63 11.87
C VAL A 83 36.12 22.94 13.21
N GLY A 84 36.79 22.60 14.28
CA GLY A 84 36.29 22.77 15.65
C GLY A 84 37.30 23.45 16.55
N ARG A 85 36.80 24.20 17.50
CA ARG A 85 37.60 24.72 18.62
C ARG A 85 36.85 24.52 19.93
N ARG A 86 37.55 24.04 20.93
CA ARG A 86 37.07 23.81 22.30
C ARG A 86 37.95 24.62 23.22
N TRP A 87 37.33 25.28 24.19
CA TRP A 87 37.99 26.07 25.21
C TRP A 87 37.64 25.42 26.56
N ASP A 88 38.55 24.63 27.06
CA ASP A 88 38.33 23.87 28.29
C ASP A 88 39.25 24.49 29.38
N ASN A 89 38.84 24.41 30.63
CA ASN A 89 39.54 24.97 31.77
C ASN A 89 39.98 23.86 32.70
N ALA A 90 41.19 23.85 33.21
CA ALA A 90 41.69 22.90 34.17
C ALA A 90 41.79 23.53 35.58
N ASP A 91 40.64 23.93 36.12
CA ASP A 91 40.60 24.68 37.40
C ASP A 91 41.00 23.83 38.64
N ASP A 92 40.90 22.49 38.55
CA ASP A 92 41.14 21.56 39.68
C ASP A 92 42.40 20.69 39.51
N SER A 93 43.28 20.97 38.53
CA SER A 93 44.50 20.21 38.29
C SER A 93 45.50 20.34 39.46
N PRO A 94 46.20 19.24 39.89
CA PRO A 94 47.23 19.33 40.86
C PRO A 94 48.42 20.23 40.49
N LEU A 95 48.55 20.54 39.21
CA LEU A 95 49.49 21.54 38.67
C LEU A 95 49.00 22.98 38.92
N ASN A 96 47.74 23.14 39.28
CA ASN A 96 47.08 24.43 39.43
C ASN A 96 47.13 24.91 40.89
N ALA A 97 48.29 25.12 41.46
CA ALA A 97 48.46 25.72 42.80
C ALA A 97 48.06 27.23 42.79
N GLY A 98 46.92 27.59 42.15
CA GLY A 98 46.35 28.92 42.13
C GLY A 98 46.57 29.73 40.79
N SER A 99 47.05 29.08 39.76
CA SER A 99 47.15 29.63 38.39
C SER A 99 46.17 28.81 37.51
N GLY A 100 45.21 29.49 36.85
CA GLY A 100 44.30 28.81 35.90
C GLY A 100 45.12 28.23 34.75
N VAL A 101 44.85 26.98 34.41
CA VAL A 101 45.39 26.36 33.19
C VAL A 101 44.27 26.28 32.19
N ASP A 102 44.51 26.88 31.02
CA ASP A 102 43.58 26.84 29.88
C ASP A 102 44.00 25.71 28.93
N VAL A 103 43.06 24.94 28.48
CA VAL A 103 43.29 23.86 27.52
C VAL A 103 42.45 24.17 26.27
N ASP A 104 43.11 24.54 25.20
CA ASP A 104 42.49 24.85 23.93
C ASP A 104 42.72 23.71 22.94
N VAL A 105 41.61 23.20 22.35
CA VAL A 105 41.70 22.14 21.34
C VAL A 105 41.16 22.59 20.02
N THR A 106 41.98 22.51 19.00
CA THR A 106 41.61 22.80 17.61
C THR A 106 41.60 21.51 16.79
N SER A 107 40.59 21.32 15.97
CA SER A 107 40.45 20.11 15.14
C SER A 107 40.02 20.41 13.72
N ALA A 108 40.50 19.57 12.79
CA ALA A 108 40.05 19.54 11.39
C ALA A 108 39.72 18.10 10.98
N MET A 109 38.45 17.82 10.72
CA MET A 109 37.92 16.47 10.56
C MET A 109 37.23 16.30 9.20
N ALA A 110 37.27 15.08 8.68
CA ALA A 110 36.41 14.61 7.60
C ALA A 110 35.44 13.55 8.15
N ASN A 111 34.14 13.84 8.06
CA ASN A 111 33.10 13.03 8.69
C ASN A 111 32.21 12.38 7.63
N LEU A 112 31.92 11.11 7.79
CA LEU A 112 30.88 10.41 7.04
C LEU A 112 29.69 10.18 7.96
N LEU A 113 28.50 10.67 7.56
CA LEU A 113 27.30 10.58 8.38
C LEU A 113 26.20 9.85 7.63
N PHE A 114 25.39 9.11 8.39
CA PHE A 114 24.24 8.36 7.92
C PHE A 114 22.99 8.85 8.64
N ASP A 115 22.07 9.45 7.87
CA ASP A 115 20.74 9.86 8.35
C ASP A 115 19.77 8.67 8.31
N ILE A 116 18.96 8.51 9.34
CA ILE A 116 18.04 7.40 9.51
C ILE A 116 16.60 7.91 9.35
N GLY A 117 15.89 7.38 8.36
CA GLY A 117 14.50 7.75 8.08
C GLY A 117 14.35 9.01 7.24
N SER A 118 13.10 9.37 6.93
CA SER A 118 12.72 10.50 6.06
C SER A 118 11.73 11.47 6.73
N GLY A 119 11.54 11.36 8.04
CA GLY A 119 10.62 12.19 8.80
C GLY A 119 11.16 13.62 9.06
N ARG A 120 10.35 14.40 9.79
CA ARG A 120 10.73 15.75 10.25
C ARG A 120 11.90 15.74 11.22
N VAL A 121 12.02 14.68 12.00
CA VAL A 121 13.14 14.39 12.89
C VAL A 121 13.90 13.23 12.29
N ARG A 122 15.18 13.42 12.02
CA ARG A 122 16.05 12.42 11.42
C ARG A 122 17.23 12.17 12.35
N PRO A 123 17.25 11.06 13.06
CA PRO A 123 18.44 10.61 13.75
C PRO A 123 19.58 10.39 12.76
N PHE A 124 20.79 10.60 13.21
CA PHE A 124 21.97 10.29 12.41
C PHE A 124 23.10 9.71 13.29
N LEU A 125 23.95 8.95 12.63
CA LEU A 125 25.20 8.45 13.18
C LEU A 125 26.32 8.78 12.20
N GLY A 126 27.52 8.98 12.73
CA GLY A 126 28.67 9.26 11.89
C GLY A 126 29.98 8.89 12.56
N ALA A 127 31.02 8.86 11.72
CA ALA A 127 32.40 8.72 12.16
C ALA A 127 33.29 9.65 11.32
N GLY A 128 34.36 10.12 11.94
CA GLY A 128 35.30 11.03 11.30
C GLY A 128 36.74 10.69 11.61
N LEU A 129 37.61 11.08 10.69
CA LEU A 129 39.05 11.02 10.84
C LEU A 129 39.62 12.40 10.49
N GLY A 130 40.71 12.77 11.14
CA GLY A 130 41.31 14.07 10.92
C GLY A 130 42.56 14.33 11.74
N TRP A 131 42.71 15.57 12.09
CA TRP A 131 43.85 16.08 12.85
C TRP A 131 43.31 16.90 14.02
N GLY A 132 43.97 16.77 15.18
CA GLY A 132 43.72 17.58 16.35
C GLY A 132 44.99 18.13 16.96
N ARG A 133 44.90 19.33 17.54
CA ARG A 133 45.96 19.97 18.29
C ARG A 133 45.46 20.40 19.65
N VAL A 134 46.20 20.04 20.67
CA VAL A 134 45.98 20.47 22.06
C VAL A 134 47.02 21.51 22.40
N GLU A 135 46.62 22.62 22.99
CA GLU A 135 47.40 23.74 23.40
C GLU A 135 47.11 23.94 24.91
N ILE A 136 48.14 23.91 25.74
CA ILE A 136 48.06 24.11 27.20
C ILE A 136 48.75 25.38 27.55
N ASP A 137 48.04 26.34 28.11
CA ASP A 137 48.57 27.63 28.56
C ASP A 137 48.34 27.79 30.07
N ASP A 138 49.37 28.21 30.84
CA ASP A 138 49.23 28.57 32.23
C ASP A 138 49.49 30.08 32.46
N SER A 139 48.97 30.60 33.56
CA SER A 139 49.16 32.00 33.95
C SER A 139 50.62 32.34 34.36
N ALA A 140 51.49 31.36 34.54
CA ALA A 140 52.91 31.51 34.85
C ALA A 140 53.79 31.67 33.62
N GLY A 141 53.22 31.52 32.39
CA GLY A 141 53.89 31.69 31.12
C GLY A 141 54.39 30.37 30.50
N PHE A 142 53.87 29.25 30.93
CA PHE A 142 54.04 27.96 30.24
C PHE A 142 53.03 27.92 29.09
N SER A 143 53.49 27.62 27.89
CA SER A 143 52.68 27.43 26.71
C SER A 143 53.33 26.37 25.84
N GLU A 144 52.71 25.23 25.77
CA GLU A 144 53.15 24.07 24.99
C GLU A 144 51.98 23.47 24.20
N ASP A 145 52.26 22.88 23.09
CA ASP A 145 51.26 22.24 22.22
C ASP A 145 51.77 20.94 21.60
N ASP A 146 50.84 20.07 21.31
CA ASP A 146 51.11 18.90 20.48
C ASP A 146 49.87 18.58 19.59
N SER A 147 50.14 17.82 18.54
CA SER A 147 49.08 17.49 17.58
C SER A 147 49.22 16.08 17.03
N GLY A 148 48.12 15.43 16.87
CA GLY A 148 48.06 14.03 16.43
C GLY A 148 46.92 13.71 15.45
N LEU A 149 46.91 12.45 15.06
CA LEU A 149 45.77 11.88 14.37
C LEU A 149 44.57 11.89 15.30
N ALA A 150 43.46 12.41 14.79
CA ALA A 150 42.24 12.45 15.54
C ALA A 150 41.14 11.59 14.88
N TRP A 151 40.28 11.01 15.70
CA TRP A 151 39.10 10.35 15.23
C TRP A 151 37.89 10.74 16.09
N GLN A 152 36.71 10.64 15.51
CA GLN A 152 35.49 10.95 16.27
C GLN A 152 34.30 10.08 15.86
N LEU A 153 33.37 9.91 16.82
CA LEU A 153 32.07 9.33 16.60
C LEU A 153 31.01 10.40 16.83
N LEU A 154 30.01 10.40 15.96
CA LEU A 154 28.91 11.38 16.01
C LEU A 154 27.58 10.66 16.10
N ALA A 155 26.71 11.18 16.97
CA ALA A 155 25.32 10.74 17.04
C ALA A 155 24.43 11.97 17.27
N GLY A 156 23.28 12.02 16.62
CA GLY A 156 22.43 13.19 16.78
C GLY A 156 21.08 13.07 16.12
N ALA A 157 20.40 14.21 16.06
CA ALA A 157 19.11 14.33 15.40
C ALA A 157 19.04 15.68 14.66
N SER A 158 18.57 15.63 13.42
CA SER A 158 18.30 16.79 12.55
C SER A 158 16.80 17.12 12.57
N PHE A 159 16.47 18.38 12.76
CA PHE A 159 15.11 18.91 12.76
C PHE A 159 14.96 19.88 11.58
N GLY A 160 14.12 19.54 10.61
CA GLY A 160 13.89 20.39 9.43
C GLY A 160 13.19 21.71 9.79
N VAL A 161 13.77 22.83 9.36
CA VAL A 161 13.25 24.19 9.53
C VAL A 161 13.16 24.87 8.16
N GLY A 162 11.93 25.02 7.67
CA GLY A 162 11.73 25.54 6.30
C GLY A 162 12.18 24.56 5.22
N THR A 163 12.54 25.09 4.05
CA THR A 163 12.87 24.28 2.85
C THR A 163 14.35 23.93 2.72
N HIS A 164 15.23 24.70 3.35
CA HIS A 164 16.69 24.59 3.20
C HIS A 164 17.42 24.55 4.53
N GLY A 165 16.72 24.74 5.66
CA GLY A 165 17.30 24.81 6.97
C GLY A 165 17.07 23.56 7.80
N ASN A 166 18.05 23.24 8.66
CA ASN A 166 17.92 22.22 9.70
C ASN A 166 18.57 22.71 10.98
N VAL A 167 17.98 22.36 12.09
CA VAL A 167 18.63 22.47 13.40
C VAL A 167 19.11 21.06 13.76
N ASP A 168 20.42 20.95 13.99
CA ASP A 168 21.06 19.70 14.37
C ASP A 168 21.39 19.73 15.87
N LEU A 169 21.02 18.67 16.59
CA LEU A 169 21.52 18.37 17.94
C LEU A 169 22.53 17.25 17.78
N THR A 170 23.79 17.51 18.15
CA THR A 170 24.89 16.59 17.90
C THR A 170 25.67 16.30 19.18
N TYR A 171 25.82 15.04 19.50
CA TYR A 171 26.77 14.52 20.45
C TYR A 171 28.01 14.04 19.70
N ARG A 172 29.20 14.40 20.15
CA ARG A 172 30.49 13.95 19.64
C ARG A 172 31.30 13.29 20.73
N TYR A 173 31.90 12.18 20.41
CA TYR A 173 33.02 11.60 21.11
C TYR A 173 34.25 11.80 20.22
N PHE A 174 35.24 12.55 20.68
CA PHE A 174 36.41 12.94 19.95
C PHE A 174 37.67 12.44 20.69
N ASN A 175 38.67 11.97 19.95
CA ASN A 175 39.90 11.43 20.53
C ASN A 175 41.09 11.86 19.67
N ILE A 176 42.20 12.19 20.34
CA ILE A 176 43.54 12.36 19.77
C ILE A 176 44.45 11.39 20.51
N ASP A 177 45.08 10.50 19.77
CA ASP A 177 45.97 9.48 20.31
C ASP A 177 47.41 10.00 20.37
N ASP A 178 48.19 9.46 21.32
CA ASP A 178 49.64 9.60 21.42
C ASP A 178 50.16 11.05 21.52
N LEU A 179 49.57 11.89 22.38
CA LEU A 179 50.05 13.25 22.63
C LEU A 179 51.22 13.27 23.58
N GLU A 180 52.24 14.12 23.29
CA GLU A 180 53.41 14.38 24.11
C GLU A 180 53.62 15.88 24.26
N ILE A 181 53.02 16.50 25.29
CA ILE A 181 53.03 17.94 25.51
C ILE A 181 54.10 18.33 26.50
N GLY A 182 55.13 19.05 26.05
CA GLY A 182 56.32 19.45 26.85
C GLY A 182 57.55 18.60 26.57
N ASP A 183 58.56 18.66 27.45
CA ASP A 183 59.81 17.88 27.34
C ASP A 183 59.82 16.77 28.37
N PRO A 184 59.72 15.47 27.98
CA PRO A 184 59.73 14.34 28.90
C PRO A 184 60.96 14.27 29.83
N LEU A 185 62.08 14.88 29.40
CA LEU A 185 63.31 14.97 30.22
C LEU A 185 63.27 16.10 31.24
N ALA A 186 62.33 17.05 31.06
CA ALA A 186 62.10 18.14 32.00
C ALA A 186 60.73 17.93 32.68
N PHE A 187 59.67 18.27 32.00
CA PHE A 187 58.28 18.04 32.39
C PHE A 187 57.42 17.86 31.17
N ALA A 188 56.61 16.83 31.11
CA ALA A 188 55.68 16.58 30.02
C ALA A 188 54.37 15.95 30.51
N VAL A 189 53.32 16.11 29.68
CA VAL A 189 52.09 15.38 29.78
C VAL A 189 52.07 14.43 28.59
N VAL A 190 51.94 13.12 28.89
CA VAL A 190 51.93 12.06 27.87
C VAL A 190 50.65 11.27 28.02
N GLY A 191 49.89 11.15 26.94
CA GLY A 191 48.62 10.39 26.96
C GLY A 191 47.70 10.74 25.77
N ASP A 192 46.45 10.33 25.92
CA ASP A 192 45.39 10.55 24.97
C ASP A 192 44.49 11.68 25.46
N TYR A 193 44.03 12.52 24.51
CA TYR A 193 42.98 13.49 24.78
C TYR A 193 41.66 12.96 24.29
N GLN A 194 40.68 12.88 25.16
CA GLN A 194 39.29 12.47 24.86
C GLN A 194 38.35 13.60 25.23
N ASP A 195 37.33 13.80 24.36
CA ASP A 195 36.33 14.86 24.58
C ASP A 195 34.95 14.35 24.26
N HIS A 196 34.02 14.70 25.11
CA HIS A 196 32.60 14.55 24.90
C HIS A 196 31.99 15.92 24.68
N SER A 197 31.33 16.16 23.57
CA SER A 197 30.62 17.43 23.36
C SER A 197 29.18 17.26 22.94
N LEU A 198 28.33 18.16 23.42
CA LEU A 198 26.93 18.28 23.05
C LEU A 198 26.69 19.67 22.46
N THR A 199 26.26 19.71 21.20
CA THR A 199 26.09 20.95 20.45
C THR A 199 24.73 21.07 19.83
N ILE A 200 24.26 22.30 19.67
CA ILE A 200 23.16 22.68 18.80
C ILE A 200 23.68 23.54 17.66
N GLY A 201 23.26 23.25 16.46
CA GLY A 201 23.71 23.97 15.27
C GLY A 201 22.62 24.24 14.26
N TYR A 202 22.93 25.14 13.33
CA TYR A 202 22.10 25.41 12.17
C TYR A 202 22.84 25.03 10.91
N ARG A 203 22.17 24.26 10.05
CA ARG A 203 22.65 23.82 8.76
C ARG A 203 21.78 24.37 7.65
N HIS A 204 22.42 25.02 6.66
CA HIS A 204 21.77 25.55 5.48
C HIS A 204 22.19 24.79 4.23
N SER A 205 21.24 24.20 3.52
CA SER A 205 21.46 23.42 2.30
C SER A 205 21.19 24.28 1.06
N PHE A 206 22.08 24.22 0.07
CA PHE A 206 21.98 24.95 -1.20
C PHE A 206 21.42 24.11 -2.34
N GLY A 207 21.09 22.85 -2.07
CA GLY A 207 20.58 21.93 -3.07
C GLY A 207 19.17 22.27 -3.55
N VAL A 208 18.79 21.71 -4.67
CA VAL A 208 17.42 21.81 -5.19
C VAL A 208 16.55 20.81 -4.45
N VAL A 209 15.46 21.29 -3.87
CA VAL A 209 14.43 20.39 -3.36
C VAL A 209 13.87 19.61 -4.54
N ALA A 210 14.07 18.31 -4.58
CA ALA A 210 13.43 17.47 -5.59
C ALA A 210 11.93 17.70 -5.52
N ALA A 211 11.32 18.14 -6.62
CA ALA A 211 9.87 18.23 -6.68
C ALA A 211 9.30 16.86 -6.33
N PRO A 212 8.26 16.80 -5.50
CA PRO A 212 7.59 15.53 -5.25
C PRO A 212 7.27 14.88 -6.60
N PRO A 213 7.48 13.57 -6.75
CA PRO A 213 7.13 12.89 -7.99
C PRO A 213 5.70 13.29 -8.36
N PRO A 214 5.42 13.59 -9.63
CA PRO A 214 4.06 13.91 -10.05
C PRO A 214 3.14 12.79 -9.52
N PRO A 215 1.95 13.13 -9.04
CA PRO A 215 1.00 12.11 -8.60
C PRO A 215 0.88 11.09 -9.73
N PRO A 216 0.83 9.80 -9.40
CA PRO A 216 0.63 8.77 -10.42
C PRO A 216 -0.55 9.19 -11.30
N PRO A 217 -0.46 9.04 -12.63
CA PRO A 217 -1.61 9.35 -13.49
C PRO A 217 -2.84 8.65 -12.92
N PRO A 218 -4.00 9.32 -12.92
CA PRO A 218 -5.23 8.70 -12.47
C PRO A 218 -5.36 7.35 -13.18
N PRO A 219 -5.78 6.29 -12.48
CA PRO A 219 -5.98 5.01 -13.12
C PRO A 219 -6.85 5.22 -14.36
N PRO A 220 -6.54 4.56 -15.49
CA PRO A 220 -7.37 4.67 -16.69
C PRO A 220 -8.82 4.44 -16.27
N PRO A 221 -9.78 5.21 -16.80
CA PRO A 221 -11.19 5.00 -16.51
C PRO A 221 -11.49 3.51 -16.72
N PRO A 222 -12.27 2.88 -15.84
CA PRO A 222 -12.63 1.49 -16.01
C PRO A 222 -13.17 1.33 -17.45
N PRO A 223 -12.81 0.24 -18.15
CA PRO A 223 -13.35 -0.01 -19.48
C PRO A 223 -14.88 0.12 -19.42
N PRO A 224 -15.52 0.73 -20.42
CA PRO A 224 -16.97 0.82 -20.44
C PRO A 224 -17.54 -0.58 -20.18
N PRO A 225 -18.59 -0.70 -19.38
CA PRO A 225 -19.21 -1.98 -19.12
C PRO A 225 -19.47 -2.66 -20.47
N PRO A 226 -19.21 -3.96 -20.62
CA PRO A 226 -19.49 -4.67 -21.85
C PRO A 226 -20.94 -4.39 -22.25
N PRO A 227 -21.22 -4.20 -23.55
CA PRO A 227 -22.59 -3.98 -24.00
C PRO A 227 -23.47 -5.10 -23.42
N PRO A 228 -24.69 -4.79 -22.99
CA PRO A 228 -25.59 -5.81 -22.46
C PRO A 228 -25.67 -6.95 -23.49
N PRO A 229 -25.66 -8.21 -23.04
CA PRO A 229 -25.77 -9.33 -23.96
C PRO A 229 -27.01 -9.11 -24.85
N PRO A 230 -26.93 -9.44 -26.16
CA PRO A 230 -28.10 -9.35 -27.00
C PRO A 230 -29.26 -10.08 -26.35
N PRO A 231 -30.50 -9.57 -26.45
CA PRO A 231 -31.64 -10.25 -25.91
C PRO A 231 -31.65 -11.69 -26.43
N PRO A 232 -31.99 -12.67 -25.60
CA PRO A 232 -32.03 -14.06 -26.01
C PRO A 232 -32.92 -14.16 -27.30
N PRO A 233 -32.49 -14.93 -28.26
CA PRO A 233 -33.31 -15.11 -29.47
C PRO A 233 -34.71 -15.57 -29.02
N PRO A 234 -35.77 -15.07 -29.67
CA PRO A 234 -37.10 -15.51 -29.33
C PRO A 234 -37.15 -17.04 -29.40
N PRO A 235 -37.84 -17.70 -28.46
CA PRO A 235 -37.90 -19.15 -28.42
C PRO A 235 -38.25 -19.70 -29.74
N ALA A 236 -37.41 -20.61 -30.25
CA ALA A 236 -37.65 -21.25 -31.53
C ALA A 236 -39.03 -21.90 -31.52
N TRP A 237 -39.90 -21.54 -32.47
CA TRP A 237 -41.20 -22.16 -32.58
C TRP A 237 -41.00 -23.62 -32.99
N ASN A 238 -41.55 -24.56 -32.18
CA ASN A 238 -41.46 -25.99 -32.41
C ASN A 238 -42.84 -26.54 -32.79
N ALA A 239 -42.87 -27.50 -33.72
CA ALA A 239 -44.05 -28.28 -33.98
C ALA A 239 -44.57 -28.90 -32.68
N ARG A 240 -45.87 -28.87 -32.45
CA ARG A 240 -46.47 -29.36 -31.22
C ARG A 240 -47.78 -30.08 -31.50
N GLU A 241 -47.99 -31.14 -30.72
CA GLU A 241 -49.24 -31.87 -30.71
C GLU A 241 -50.07 -31.57 -29.45
N PHE A 242 -51.36 -31.43 -29.57
CA PHE A 242 -52.30 -31.25 -28.51
C PHE A 242 -53.38 -32.36 -28.58
N THR A 243 -53.77 -32.93 -27.46
CA THR A 243 -54.79 -33.99 -27.40
C THR A 243 -56.01 -33.46 -26.67
N VAL A 244 -57.18 -33.56 -27.35
CA VAL A 244 -58.50 -33.17 -26.86
C VAL A 244 -59.30 -34.44 -26.58
N LEU A 245 -59.83 -34.63 -25.38
CA LEU A 245 -60.60 -35.78 -24.98
C LEU A 245 -62.11 -35.46 -25.07
N PHE A 246 -62.90 -36.51 -25.39
CA PHE A 246 -64.34 -36.42 -25.47
C PHE A 246 -65.05 -37.42 -24.56
N ASP A 247 -66.25 -37.05 -24.12
CA ASP A 247 -67.12 -37.94 -23.43
C ASP A 247 -67.64 -39.06 -24.34
N TRP A 248 -68.21 -40.11 -23.73
CA TRP A 248 -68.71 -41.23 -24.46
C TRP A 248 -69.91 -40.81 -25.34
N ASP A 249 -69.85 -41.21 -26.58
CA ASP A 249 -70.85 -40.91 -27.59
C ASP A 249 -71.08 -39.41 -27.84
N ARG A 250 -70.14 -38.57 -27.47
CA ARG A 250 -70.13 -37.09 -27.61
C ARG A 250 -69.08 -36.60 -28.58
N TYR A 251 -69.37 -35.47 -29.22
CA TYR A 251 -68.44 -34.72 -30.06
C TYR A 251 -68.36 -33.23 -29.72
N ASP A 252 -69.21 -32.77 -28.75
CA ASP A 252 -69.11 -31.45 -28.13
C ASP A 252 -67.89 -31.35 -27.22
N LEU A 253 -67.28 -30.13 -27.17
CA LEU A 253 -66.11 -29.87 -26.33
C LEU A 253 -66.54 -29.63 -24.89
N THR A 254 -65.96 -30.37 -23.98
CA THR A 254 -66.01 -30.04 -22.54
C THR A 254 -65.24 -28.74 -22.26
N PRO A 255 -65.45 -28.06 -21.12
CA PRO A 255 -64.67 -26.86 -20.76
C PRO A 255 -63.16 -27.10 -20.77
N GLN A 256 -62.69 -28.27 -20.33
CA GLN A 256 -61.27 -28.66 -20.39
C GLN A 256 -60.79 -28.85 -21.82
N ALA A 257 -61.60 -29.49 -22.67
CA ALA A 257 -61.30 -29.68 -24.07
C ALA A 257 -61.23 -28.34 -24.82
N ALA A 258 -62.11 -27.40 -24.52
CA ALA A 258 -62.10 -26.04 -25.11
C ALA A 258 -60.86 -25.27 -24.71
N GLU A 259 -60.36 -25.44 -23.47
CA GLU A 259 -59.10 -24.83 -23.01
C GLU A 259 -57.87 -25.34 -23.82
N ILE A 260 -57.79 -26.64 -24.08
CA ILE A 260 -56.74 -27.26 -24.89
C ILE A 260 -56.79 -26.70 -26.32
N VAL A 261 -57.99 -26.58 -26.91
CA VAL A 261 -58.15 -25.97 -28.26
C VAL A 261 -57.70 -24.50 -28.26
N ARG A 262 -58.01 -23.73 -27.22
CA ARG A 262 -57.52 -22.34 -27.09
C ARG A 262 -56.01 -22.26 -27.04
N GLN A 263 -55.36 -23.13 -26.28
CA GLN A 263 -53.90 -23.20 -26.21
C GLN A 263 -53.27 -23.61 -27.53
N ALA A 264 -53.86 -24.60 -28.24
CA ALA A 264 -53.47 -25.01 -29.56
C ALA A 264 -53.58 -23.86 -30.56
N ALA A 265 -54.71 -23.14 -30.54
CA ALA A 265 -54.93 -21.96 -31.39
C ALA A 265 -53.92 -20.84 -31.11
N ALA A 266 -53.62 -20.56 -29.83
CA ALA A 266 -52.59 -19.59 -29.45
C ALA A 266 -51.21 -19.99 -29.99
N HIS A 267 -50.86 -21.24 -29.88
CA HIS A 267 -49.57 -21.78 -30.39
C HIS A 267 -49.52 -21.69 -31.93
N ALA A 268 -50.60 -22.05 -32.63
CA ALA A 268 -50.66 -21.96 -34.07
C ALA A 268 -50.48 -20.51 -34.59
N ARG A 269 -51.16 -19.56 -33.95
CA ARG A 269 -51.05 -18.13 -34.29
C ARG A 269 -49.69 -17.56 -34.01
N ALA A 270 -49.08 -17.87 -32.85
CA ALA A 270 -47.75 -17.41 -32.47
C ALA A 270 -46.66 -17.88 -33.44
N GLY A 271 -46.81 -19.09 -33.99
CA GLY A 271 -45.87 -19.68 -34.95
C GLY A 271 -46.15 -19.34 -36.42
N GLY A 272 -47.27 -18.68 -36.72
CA GLY A 272 -47.68 -18.50 -38.10
C GLY A 272 -47.90 -19.87 -38.78
N ALA A 273 -48.53 -20.82 -38.11
CA ALA A 273 -48.67 -22.18 -38.58
C ALA A 273 -49.34 -22.22 -39.96
N THR A 274 -48.71 -22.91 -40.88
CA THR A 274 -49.20 -23.08 -42.24
C THR A 274 -49.98 -24.38 -42.44
N ARG A 275 -49.85 -25.32 -41.51
CA ARG A 275 -50.53 -26.59 -41.57
C ARG A 275 -50.94 -27.05 -40.15
N VAL A 276 -52.23 -27.27 -39.95
CA VAL A 276 -52.84 -27.83 -38.70
C VAL A 276 -53.62 -29.06 -39.10
N HIS A 277 -53.18 -30.23 -38.64
CA HIS A 277 -53.86 -31.49 -38.93
C HIS A 277 -54.64 -31.92 -37.68
N VAL A 278 -55.96 -32.07 -37.83
CA VAL A 278 -56.88 -32.45 -36.75
C VAL A 278 -57.41 -33.85 -37.02
N VAL A 279 -57.02 -34.83 -36.20
CA VAL A 279 -57.46 -36.21 -36.38
C VAL A 279 -58.32 -36.64 -35.23
N GLY A 280 -59.56 -37.04 -35.53
CA GLY A 280 -60.49 -37.56 -34.56
C GLY A 280 -60.43 -39.10 -34.46
N PHE A 281 -60.64 -39.62 -33.24
CA PHE A 281 -60.64 -41.05 -32.91
C PHE A 281 -61.81 -41.40 -32.00
N THR A 282 -62.13 -42.69 -31.95
CA THR A 282 -63.11 -43.25 -31.02
C THR A 282 -62.51 -44.41 -30.25
N ASP A 283 -63.21 -44.84 -29.20
CA ASP A 283 -62.96 -46.16 -28.59
C ASP A 283 -63.60 -47.26 -29.49
N THR A 284 -63.42 -48.51 -29.11
CA THR A 284 -63.91 -49.67 -29.85
C THR A 284 -65.38 -50.02 -29.55
N SER A 285 -66.10 -49.16 -28.79
CA SER A 285 -67.50 -49.37 -28.50
C SER A 285 -68.39 -48.87 -29.66
N GLY A 286 -69.11 -49.73 -30.26
CA GLY A 286 -69.96 -49.41 -31.43
C GLY A 286 -69.50 -50.08 -32.71
N SER A 287 -70.23 -49.80 -33.82
CA SER A 287 -69.73 -50.29 -35.12
C SER A 287 -68.64 -49.45 -35.75
N ALA A 288 -67.73 -50.01 -36.51
CA ALA A 288 -66.71 -49.32 -37.18
C ALA A 288 -67.22 -48.17 -38.10
N ALA A 289 -68.30 -48.41 -38.79
CA ALA A 289 -68.94 -47.38 -39.65
C ALA A 289 -69.51 -46.21 -38.82
N TYR A 290 -70.04 -46.47 -37.64
CA TYR A 290 -70.49 -45.44 -36.70
C TYR A 290 -69.27 -44.65 -36.15
N ASN A 291 -68.25 -45.35 -35.73
CA ASN A 291 -67.02 -44.76 -35.19
C ASN A 291 -66.28 -43.85 -36.15
N VAL A 292 -66.23 -44.19 -37.44
CA VAL A 292 -65.71 -43.30 -38.48
C VAL A 292 -66.51 -42.00 -38.53
N ARG A 293 -67.83 -42.03 -38.53
CA ARG A 293 -68.69 -40.81 -38.58
C ARG A 293 -68.50 -39.97 -37.29
N LEU A 294 -68.43 -40.61 -36.12
CA LEU A 294 -68.28 -39.94 -34.87
C LEU A 294 -66.91 -39.24 -34.77
N SER A 295 -65.83 -39.91 -35.24
CA SER A 295 -64.49 -39.33 -35.28
C SER A 295 -64.40 -38.14 -36.23
N GLN A 296 -65.08 -38.20 -37.38
CA GLN A 296 -65.19 -37.05 -38.34
C GLN A 296 -65.88 -35.85 -37.70
N ARG A 297 -66.98 -36.08 -36.91
CA ARG A 297 -67.67 -35.01 -36.19
C ARG A 297 -66.77 -34.37 -35.13
N ARG A 298 -66.00 -35.18 -34.36
CA ARG A 298 -65.04 -34.71 -33.38
C ARG A 298 -63.96 -33.83 -34.04
N ALA A 299 -63.40 -34.28 -35.14
CA ALA A 299 -62.40 -33.49 -35.86
C ALA A 299 -63.02 -32.18 -36.44
N ALA A 300 -64.24 -32.20 -36.94
CA ALA A 300 -64.93 -31.02 -37.39
C ALA A 300 -65.23 -30.03 -36.25
N THR A 301 -65.67 -30.50 -35.11
CA THR A 301 -65.89 -29.64 -33.90
C THR A 301 -64.62 -28.95 -33.47
N VAL A 302 -63.49 -29.67 -33.41
CA VAL A 302 -62.18 -29.07 -33.05
C VAL A 302 -61.74 -28.07 -34.12
N ARG A 303 -61.89 -28.39 -35.44
CA ARG A 303 -61.60 -27.45 -36.50
C ARG A 303 -62.39 -26.15 -36.34
N ASP A 304 -63.70 -26.25 -36.15
CA ASP A 304 -64.58 -25.09 -36.04
C ASP A 304 -64.24 -24.24 -34.80
N ALA A 305 -63.87 -24.87 -33.70
CA ALA A 305 -63.40 -24.19 -32.52
C ALA A 305 -62.03 -23.50 -32.72
N LEU A 306 -61.08 -24.09 -33.46
CA LEU A 306 -59.80 -23.44 -33.84
C LEU A 306 -60.05 -22.24 -34.73
N ILE A 307 -60.98 -22.34 -35.69
CA ILE A 307 -61.38 -21.20 -36.56
C ILE A 307 -61.97 -20.06 -35.74
N ALA A 308 -62.88 -20.38 -34.79
CA ALA A 308 -63.45 -19.41 -33.87
C ALA A 308 -62.40 -18.72 -33.00
N GLN A 309 -61.27 -19.37 -32.73
CA GLN A 309 -60.08 -18.81 -32.05
C GLN A 309 -59.09 -18.12 -32.97
N GLY A 310 -59.46 -17.90 -34.27
CA GLY A 310 -58.68 -17.12 -35.23
C GLY A 310 -57.57 -17.88 -35.97
N VAL A 311 -57.63 -19.20 -36.00
CA VAL A 311 -56.74 -20.01 -36.88
C VAL A 311 -57.35 -20.04 -38.28
N GLY A 312 -56.56 -19.72 -39.31
CA GLY A 312 -57.07 -19.71 -40.69
C GLY A 312 -57.61 -21.05 -41.15
N GLY A 313 -58.89 -21.09 -41.56
CA GLY A 313 -59.55 -22.32 -41.95
C GLY A 313 -58.87 -23.11 -43.08
N GLY A 314 -58.21 -22.41 -43.99
CA GLY A 314 -57.44 -23.01 -45.08
C GLY A 314 -56.18 -23.78 -44.62
N ALA A 315 -55.72 -23.51 -43.44
CA ALA A 315 -54.53 -24.19 -42.83
C ALA A 315 -54.97 -25.49 -42.12
N ILE A 316 -56.26 -25.70 -41.85
CA ILE A 316 -56.73 -26.82 -41.02
C ILE A 316 -57.29 -27.95 -41.87
N THR A 317 -56.72 -29.14 -41.72
CA THR A 317 -57.19 -30.36 -42.38
C THR A 317 -57.79 -31.30 -41.35
N PRO A 318 -59.13 -31.48 -41.31
CA PRO A 318 -59.76 -32.42 -40.41
C PRO A 318 -59.81 -33.83 -41.04
N GLU A 319 -59.55 -34.85 -40.21
CA GLU A 319 -59.62 -36.25 -40.60
C GLU A 319 -60.31 -37.07 -39.45
N GLY A 320 -61.11 -38.06 -39.80
CA GLY A 320 -61.69 -38.99 -38.86
C GLY A 320 -61.20 -40.39 -39.13
N ARG A 321 -60.57 -41.02 -38.15
CA ARG A 321 -60.03 -42.39 -38.26
C ARG A 321 -60.85 -43.47 -37.55
N GLY A 322 -61.94 -43.10 -36.90
CA GLY A 322 -62.75 -44.04 -36.16
C GLY A 322 -62.00 -44.70 -35.00
N GLU A 323 -62.09 -46.01 -34.90
CA GLU A 323 -61.44 -46.82 -33.87
C GLU A 323 -60.07 -47.42 -34.29
N THR A 324 -59.54 -46.95 -35.42
CA THR A 324 -58.19 -47.29 -35.84
C THR A 324 -57.21 -46.41 -35.06
N ASP A 325 -56.02 -46.86 -34.81
CA ASP A 325 -54.94 -46.10 -34.16
C ASP A 325 -55.31 -45.72 -32.71
N LEU A 326 -55.59 -46.75 -31.89
CA LEU A 326 -55.95 -46.59 -30.50
C LEU A 326 -54.80 -46.06 -29.65
N ALA A 327 -55.03 -45.00 -28.84
CA ALA A 327 -54.04 -44.52 -27.87
C ALA A 327 -53.73 -45.58 -26.78
N ARG A 328 -54.75 -46.38 -26.43
CA ARG A 328 -54.64 -47.52 -25.55
C ARG A 328 -55.28 -48.71 -26.25
N PRO A 329 -54.54 -49.78 -26.51
CA PRO A 329 -55.11 -50.96 -27.10
C PRO A 329 -56.20 -51.57 -26.21
N THR A 330 -57.34 -51.86 -26.81
CA THR A 330 -58.49 -52.49 -26.13
C THR A 330 -59.08 -53.55 -27.02
N ALA A 331 -59.79 -54.51 -26.45
CA ALA A 331 -60.63 -55.41 -27.21
C ALA A 331 -61.83 -54.69 -27.82
N ASP A 332 -62.46 -55.30 -28.78
CA ASP A 332 -63.67 -54.79 -29.37
C ASP A 332 -64.79 -54.61 -28.35
N GLY A 333 -65.62 -53.56 -28.49
CA GLY A 333 -66.73 -53.26 -27.63
C GLY A 333 -66.34 -52.53 -26.30
N VAL A 334 -65.08 -52.24 -26.04
CA VAL A 334 -64.58 -51.60 -24.82
C VAL A 334 -64.65 -50.09 -24.86
N ARG A 335 -65.25 -49.49 -23.82
CA ARG A 335 -65.25 -48.04 -23.63
C ARG A 335 -63.97 -47.61 -22.92
N GLU A 336 -63.08 -46.92 -23.67
CA GLU A 336 -61.79 -46.39 -23.18
C GLU A 336 -61.71 -44.87 -23.35
N PRO A 337 -61.66 -44.08 -22.27
CA PRO A 337 -61.63 -42.62 -22.35
C PRO A 337 -60.47 -42.07 -23.16
N LEU A 338 -59.29 -42.67 -23.07
CA LEU A 338 -58.10 -42.16 -23.82
C LEU A 338 -58.19 -42.36 -25.32
N ASN A 339 -59.00 -43.30 -25.79
CA ASN A 339 -59.24 -43.54 -27.21
C ASN A 339 -60.25 -42.55 -27.78
N ARG A 340 -61.10 -41.94 -26.95
CA ARG A 340 -62.06 -40.90 -27.35
C ARG A 340 -61.40 -39.54 -27.43
N ARG A 341 -60.59 -39.32 -28.46
CA ARG A 341 -59.76 -38.12 -28.58
C ARG A 341 -59.80 -37.49 -29.97
N ALA A 342 -59.32 -36.28 -30.02
CA ALA A 342 -58.82 -35.71 -31.25
C ALA A 342 -57.41 -35.18 -31.00
N THR A 343 -56.49 -35.36 -31.95
CA THR A 343 -55.14 -34.79 -31.92
C THR A 343 -55.11 -33.59 -32.85
N ILE A 344 -54.38 -32.53 -32.39
CA ILE A 344 -54.14 -31.31 -33.16
C ILE A 344 -52.63 -31.21 -33.35
N ASN A 345 -52.17 -31.54 -34.56
CA ASN A 345 -50.79 -31.47 -34.95
C ASN A 345 -50.53 -30.15 -35.68
N ILE A 346 -49.68 -29.31 -35.12
CA ILE A 346 -49.39 -27.95 -35.63
C ILE A 346 -47.97 -27.93 -36.18
N ASN A 347 -47.89 -27.68 -37.47
CA ASN A 347 -46.61 -27.54 -38.20
C ASN A 347 -46.53 -26.19 -38.92
N ARG A 348 -45.28 -25.78 -39.17
CA ARG A 348 -44.96 -24.56 -39.88
C ARG A 348 -44.89 -24.83 -41.39
#